data_d21498b8b26f779001f23a23a09d1e8a
#
_entry.id   d21498b8b26f779001f23a23a09d1e8a
#
_cell.length_a   1.000
_cell.length_b   1.000
_cell.length_c   1.000
_cell.angle_alpha   90.00
_cell.angle_beta   90.00
_cell.angle_gamma   90.00
#
_symmetry.space_group_name_H-M   'P 1'
#
loop_
_entity.id
_entity.type
_entity.pdbx_description
1 polymer ?
#
loop_
_entity_poly.entity_id
_entity_poly.type
_entity_poly.pdbx_seq_one_letter_code
_entity_poly.pdbx_strand_id
1 'polypeptide(L)'
;MGWQRSFSRRHILAMSAAAGGLAAGRSFSDAAAQAAKRIERFDPALDQIISASEPIVDLATNLGGTANVEGPLWWKEGGYLLFRGTDLKRWKYAPGQGISVFKENTNAANGITRDMQARLVACEAATRRVVREEHDGSITVLASSFQGRPLNFPNDIVVKSDGAIYFTDPWAGPRAQEPPGQTDLGFAGVFRISPDRGALTLLVDDFLTPNGIAFSPDEKVLYVNDSARRHIRAFDLQPNGTLARQTDRIFADLSGPESGVPDGMKVDSAGNVFCGGAGGLYIFDPNGKKLGRVVHGFANTANIAFGGDDWKTVYFCTRTSLGSFKVKIAGVPVPVEKRA
;
A
#
# COMPACT_ATOMS: atom_id res chain seq x y z
N MET A 1 67.11 1.17 -1.50
CA MET A 1 67.40 1.81 -0.20
C MET A 1 66.08 2.17 0.43
N GLY A 2 65.74 1.44 1.45
CA GLY A 2 64.46 1.57 2.12
C GLY A 2 64.41 2.64 3.19
N TRP A 3 63.25 3.08 3.54
CA TRP A 3 62.92 3.65 4.85
C TRP A 3 61.49 3.26 5.21
N GLN A 4 61.38 2.16 5.97
CA GLN A 4 60.21 1.87 6.81
C GLN A 4 60.27 2.80 8.01
N ARG A 5 59.17 3.50 8.32
CA ARG A 5 58.95 4.12 9.64
C ARG A 5 57.73 3.42 10.28
N SER A 6 58.03 2.60 11.26
CA SER A 6 57.10 2.04 12.22
C SER A 6 56.63 3.15 13.16
N PHE A 7 55.27 3.34 13.31
CA PHE A 7 54.70 4.13 14.38
C PHE A 7 54.30 3.20 15.54
N SER A 8 54.92 3.48 16.68
CA SER A 8 54.75 2.79 17.96
C SER A 8 53.42 3.12 18.63
N ARG A 9 52.83 2.08 19.25
CA ARG A 9 51.54 2.05 19.98
C ARG A 9 51.58 2.76 21.37
N ARG A 10 52.16 3.93 21.53
CA ARG A 10 52.31 4.56 22.85
C ARG A 10 51.92 6.01 23.00
N HIS A 11 50.93 6.52 22.24
CA HIS A 11 50.44 7.90 22.42
C HIS A 11 48.89 8.05 22.32
N ILE A 12 48.15 7.10 22.87
CA ILE A 12 46.71 7.27 23.09
C ILE A 12 46.40 6.95 24.53
N LEU A 13 46.82 7.82 25.43
CA LEU A 13 46.37 7.83 26.82
C LEU A 13 46.82 9.13 27.47
N ALA A 14 46.08 10.20 27.23
CA ALA A 14 45.91 11.35 28.09
C ALA A 14 45.13 12.47 27.35
N MET A 15 43.83 12.45 27.48
CA MET A 15 42.96 13.61 27.48
C MET A 15 41.50 13.15 27.65
N SER A 16 41.22 12.75 28.85
CA SER A 16 39.88 12.59 29.35
C SER A 16 39.79 13.31 30.68
N ALA A 17 39.34 14.54 30.67
CA ALA A 17 38.60 15.16 31.77
C ALA A 17 38.23 16.59 31.39
N ALA A 18 36.95 16.90 31.61
CA ALA A 18 36.34 18.21 31.66
C ALA A 18 35.62 18.69 30.37
N ALA A 19 34.36 18.26 30.25
CA ALA A 19 33.25 19.15 29.97
C ALA A 19 31.95 18.35 30.17
N GLY A 20 31.45 18.35 31.39
CA GLY A 20 30.08 17.95 31.69
C GLY A 20 29.11 18.98 31.11
N GLY A 21 28.65 18.75 29.91
CA GLY A 21 27.53 19.45 29.30
C GLY A 21 26.35 18.48 29.26
N LEU A 22 25.32 18.73 30.03
CA LEU A 22 24.02 18.07 29.96
C LEU A 22 23.45 18.24 28.54
N ALA A 23 23.76 17.31 27.66
CA ALA A 23 22.96 17.05 26.49
C ALA A 23 21.73 16.29 26.99
N ALA A 24 20.68 17.03 27.36
CA ALA A 24 19.35 16.47 27.49
C ALA A 24 19.01 15.86 26.14
N GLY A 25 19.18 14.54 26.03
CA GLY A 25 18.65 13.73 24.95
C GLY A 25 17.15 13.95 24.93
N ARG A 26 16.66 14.81 24.04
CA ARG A 26 15.27 14.79 23.64
C ARG A 26 15.05 13.45 22.95
N SER A 27 14.58 12.49 23.72
CA SER A 27 13.80 11.39 23.18
C SER A 27 12.67 12.05 22.42
N PHE A 28 12.72 12.00 21.10
CA PHE A 28 11.53 12.24 20.29
C PHE A 28 10.53 11.16 20.72
N SER A 29 9.75 11.47 21.74
CA SER A 29 8.54 10.72 22.02
C SER A 29 7.65 10.91 20.81
N ASP A 30 7.43 9.86 20.04
CA ASP A 30 6.42 9.72 19.00
C ASP A 30 4.99 9.74 19.57
N ALA A 31 4.75 10.60 20.52
CA ALA A 31 3.43 11.06 20.92
C ALA A 31 3.09 12.29 20.05
N ALA A 32 3.07 12.12 18.72
CA ALA A 32 2.23 12.98 17.91
C ALA A 32 0.82 12.83 18.52
N ALA A 33 0.29 13.89 19.10
CA ALA A 33 -1.04 13.88 19.72
C ALA A 33 -2.00 13.28 18.69
N GLN A 34 -2.60 12.14 19.04
CA GLN A 34 -3.52 11.43 18.14
C GLN A 34 -4.64 12.40 17.80
N ALA A 35 -4.74 12.81 16.54
CA ALA A 35 -5.76 13.74 16.11
C ALA A 35 -7.14 13.15 16.40
N ALA A 36 -8.09 13.98 16.86
CA ALA A 36 -9.44 13.53 17.12
C ALA A 36 -10.06 12.98 15.82
N LYS A 37 -10.64 11.78 15.92
CA LYS A 37 -11.30 11.11 14.80
C LYS A 37 -12.47 11.94 14.29
N ARG A 38 -12.52 12.21 13.00
CA ARG A 38 -13.58 12.97 12.35
C ARG A 38 -13.60 12.77 10.85
N ILE A 39 -14.73 13.10 10.24
CA ILE A 39 -14.88 13.23 8.80
C ILE A 39 -14.76 14.73 8.46
N GLU A 40 -13.75 15.08 7.68
CA GLU A 40 -13.57 16.41 7.14
C GLU A 40 -14.25 16.52 5.80
N ARG A 41 -15.20 17.43 5.68
CA ARG A 41 -15.97 17.67 4.46
C ARG A 41 -15.40 18.86 3.72
N PHE A 42 -14.93 18.64 2.50
CA PHE A 42 -14.44 19.70 1.61
C PHE A 42 -15.50 20.06 0.56
N ASP A 43 -16.36 19.10 0.20
CA ASP A 43 -17.43 19.29 -0.77
C ASP A 43 -18.73 18.60 -0.30
N PRO A 44 -19.92 19.20 -0.55
CA PRO A 44 -21.22 18.61 -0.21
C PRO A 44 -21.47 17.21 -0.79
N ALA A 45 -20.88 16.89 -1.93
CA ALA A 45 -21.02 15.57 -2.55
C ALA A 45 -20.50 14.42 -1.66
N LEU A 46 -19.62 14.70 -0.70
CA LEU A 46 -19.18 13.71 0.27
C LEU A 46 -20.34 13.07 1.03
N ASP A 47 -21.40 13.82 1.29
CA ASP A 47 -22.56 13.34 2.03
C ASP A 47 -23.29 12.18 1.34
N GLN A 48 -23.09 12.01 0.04
CA GLN A 48 -23.62 10.83 -0.70
C GLN A 48 -22.79 9.56 -0.43
N ILE A 49 -21.54 9.70 0.03
CA ILE A 49 -20.58 8.61 0.21
C ILE A 49 -20.48 8.21 1.68
N ILE A 50 -20.36 9.16 2.59
CA ILE A 50 -20.18 8.92 4.02
C ILE A 50 -20.95 9.94 4.85
N SER A 51 -21.44 9.53 6.03
CA SER A 51 -22.03 10.48 6.99
C SER A 51 -20.95 11.28 7.71
N ALA A 52 -21.16 12.58 7.93
CA ALA A 52 -20.25 13.38 8.74
C ALA A 52 -20.13 12.88 10.20
N SER A 53 -21.15 12.15 10.70
CA SER A 53 -21.18 11.55 12.03
C SER A 53 -20.82 10.06 12.03
N GLU A 54 -20.30 9.51 10.92
CA GLU A 54 -19.94 8.10 10.84
C GLU A 54 -18.87 7.76 11.90
N PRO A 55 -19.09 6.73 12.74
CA PRO A 55 -18.10 6.31 13.71
C PRO A 55 -16.87 5.71 13.03
N ILE A 56 -15.68 6.17 13.42
CA ILE A 56 -14.40 5.58 13.03
C ILE A 56 -13.93 4.69 14.17
N VAL A 57 -13.94 3.38 13.96
CA VAL A 57 -13.75 2.36 14.98
C VAL A 57 -12.35 1.76 14.89
N ASP A 58 -11.64 1.67 16.02
CA ASP A 58 -10.42 0.85 16.11
C ASP A 58 -10.80 -0.60 16.32
N LEU A 59 -10.32 -1.48 15.46
CA LEU A 59 -10.52 -2.93 15.55
C LEU A 59 -9.35 -3.61 16.26
N ALA A 60 -8.13 -3.09 16.04
CA ALA A 60 -6.93 -3.49 16.75
C ALA A 60 -5.94 -2.33 16.76
N THR A 61 -5.29 -2.10 17.90
CA THR A 61 -4.33 -1.01 18.10
C THR A 61 -3.04 -1.54 18.73
N ASN A 62 -1.98 -0.74 18.63
CA ASN A 62 -0.68 -1.06 19.24
C ASN A 62 -0.12 -2.42 18.79
N LEU A 63 -0.34 -2.77 17.55
CA LEU A 63 0.26 -3.92 16.92
C LEU A 63 1.76 -3.65 16.78
N GLY A 64 2.51 -3.89 17.85
CA GLY A 64 3.95 -3.61 17.94
C GLY A 64 4.73 -4.35 16.84
N GLY A 65 5.78 -3.70 16.31
CA GLY A 65 6.62 -4.29 15.26
C GLY A 65 7.32 -3.22 14.43
N THR A 66 8.02 -3.63 13.38
CA THR A 66 8.86 -2.75 12.56
C THR A 66 8.23 -2.39 11.22
N ALA A 67 7.24 -3.15 10.76
CA ALA A 67 6.54 -2.92 9.50
C ALA A 67 5.17 -2.25 9.72
N ASN A 68 4.58 -1.70 8.67
CA ASN A 68 3.19 -1.26 8.69
C ASN A 68 2.24 -2.45 8.71
N VAL A 69 1.04 -2.27 9.25
CA VAL A 69 -0.10 -3.14 8.95
C VAL A 69 -0.51 -2.87 7.51
N GLU A 70 -0.64 -3.91 6.68
CA GLU A 70 -0.76 -3.75 5.23
C GLU A 70 -1.65 -4.82 4.57
N GLY A 71 -1.93 -4.61 3.29
CA GLY A 71 -2.59 -5.56 2.41
C GLY A 71 -3.93 -6.07 2.95
N PRO A 72 -4.87 -5.20 3.36
CA PRO A 72 -6.16 -5.66 3.81
C PRO A 72 -6.96 -6.23 2.63
N LEU A 73 -7.58 -7.39 2.86
CA LEU A 73 -8.39 -8.10 1.87
C LEU A 73 -9.59 -8.75 2.56
N TRP A 74 -10.80 -8.34 2.20
CA TRP A 74 -12.00 -8.98 2.68
C TRP A 74 -12.23 -10.33 1.98
N TRP A 75 -12.33 -11.39 2.77
CA TRP A 75 -12.66 -12.74 2.31
C TRP A 75 -14.13 -13.01 2.57
N LYS A 76 -14.98 -12.72 1.57
CA LYS A 76 -16.44 -12.68 1.72
C LYS A 76 -17.03 -14.02 2.19
N GLU A 77 -16.59 -15.12 1.57
CA GLU A 77 -17.11 -16.47 1.88
C GLU A 77 -16.80 -16.91 3.32
N GLY A 78 -15.72 -16.38 3.90
CA GLY A 78 -15.33 -16.67 5.27
C GLY A 78 -15.77 -15.61 6.27
N GLY A 79 -16.28 -14.46 5.82
CA GLY A 79 -16.73 -13.36 6.68
C GLY A 79 -15.60 -12.73 7.49
N TYR A 80 -14.37 -12.66 6.95
CA TYR A 80 -13.20 -12.12 7.65
C TYR A 80 -12.30 -11.29 6.74
N LEU A 81 -11.50 -10.43 7.36
CA LEU A 81 -10.45 -9.67 6.70
C LEU A 81 -9.10 -10.35 6.91
N LEU A 82 -8.33 -10.53 5.84
CA LEU A 82 -6.91 -10.85 5.89
C LEU A 82 -6.08 -9.57 5.80
N PHE A 83 -4.93 -9.53 6.45
CA PHE A 83 -3.98 -8.42 6.37
C PHE A 83 -2.58 -8.86 6.82
N ARG A 84 -1.54 -8.13 6.42
CA ARG A 84 -0.19 -8.31 6.96
C ARG A 84 -0.08 -7.57 8.29
N GLY A 85 0.33 -8.25 9.34
CA GLY A 85 0.68 -7.63 10.62
C GLY A 85 2.08 -7.00 10.59
N THR A 86 2.41 -6.28 11.63
CA THR A 86 3.71 -5.62 11.82
C THR A 86 4.86 -6.60 12.01
N ASP A 87 4.56 -7.87 12.31
CA ASP A 87 5.46 -9.01 12.41
C ASP A 87 5.66 -9.76 11.09
N LEU A 88 5.15 -9.20 9.99
CA LEU A 88 5.21 -9.74 8.63
C LEU A 88 4.44 -11.05 8.41
N LYS A 89 3.63 -11.47 9.39
CA LYS A 89 2.71 -12.60 9.24
C LYS A 89 1.41 -12.15 8.60
N ARG A 90 0.65 -13.09 8.05
CA ARG A 90 -0.73 -12.83 7.66
C ARG A 90 -1.65 -13.06 8.84
N TRP A 91 -2.37 -12.03 9.20
CA TRP A 91 -3.37 -12.04 10.26
C TRP A 91 -4.77 -12.08 9.68
N LYS A 92 -5.70 -12.49 10.50
CA LYS A 92 -7.13 -12.49 10.23
C LYS A 92 -7.85 -11.65 11.30
N TYR A 93 -8.75 -10.77 10.85
CA TYR A 93 -9.77 -10.17 11.71
C TYR A 93 -11.13 -10.75 11.35
N ALA A 94 -11.81 -11.33 12.31
CA ALA A 94 -13.20 -11.81 12.16
C ALA A 94 -14.11 -10.98 13.07
N PRO A 95 -15.19 -10.36 12.55
CA PRO A 95 -16.14 -9.61 13.36
C PRO A 95 -16.65 -10.44 14.55
N GLY A 96 -16.64 -9.84 15.74
CA GLY A 96 -17.03 -10.52 16.98
C GLY A 96 -16.01 -11.50 17.57
N GLN A 97 -14.95 -11.86 16.83
CA GLN A 97 -13.90 -12.77 17.31
C GLN A 97 -12.54 -12.08 17.49
N GLY A 98 -12.36 -10.89 16.89
CA GLY A 98 -11.10 -10.14 16.95
C GLY A 98 -10.05 -10.63 15.97
N ILE A 99 -8.76 -10.45 16.32
CA ILE A 99 -7.61 -10.78 15.47
C ILE A 99 -6.95 -12.09 15.88
N SER A 100 -6.41 -12.82 14.91
CA SER A 100 -5.58 -14.02 15.10
C SER A 100 -4.58 -14.19 13.97
N VAL A 101 -3.48 -14.90 14.23
CA VAL A 101 -2.55 -15.26 13.15
C VAL A 101 -3.23 -16.26 12.22
N PHE A 102 -3.22 -15.95 10.92
CA PHE A 102 -3.79 -16.80 9.87
C PHE A 102 -2.72 -17.67 9.20
N LYS A 103 -1.57 -17.07 8.89
CA LYS A 103 -0.44 -17.78 8.24
C LYS A 103 0.88 -17.13 8.64
N GLU A 104 1.85 -17.95 8.98
CA GLU A 104 3.25 -17.56 9.17
C GLU A 104 4.04 -17.70 7.86
N ASN A 105 5.28 -17.21 7.85
CA ASN A 105 6.20 -17.37 6.72
C ASN A 105 5.63 -16.92 5.37
N THR A 106 5.05 -15.72 5.34
CA THR A 106 4.43 -15.12 4.15
C THR A 106 5.41 -14.30 3.31
N ASN A 107 6.72 -14.38 3.57
CA ASN A 107 7.77 -13.64 2.87
C ASN A 107 7.50 -12.12 2.79
N ALA A 108 6.98 -11.57 3.88
CA ALA A 108 6.57 -10.17 3.96
C ALA A 108 5.58 -9.76 2.85
N ALA A 109 4.61 -10.63 2.56
CA ALA A 109 3.57 -10.32 1.57
C ALA A 109 2.89 -9.01 1.92
N ASN A 110 2.96 -8.01 1.01
CA ASN A 110 2.46 -6.66 1.21
C ASN A 110 1.04 -6.51 0.65
N GLY A 111 0.89 -6.11 -0.58
CA GLY A 111 -0.39 -6.11 -1.26
C GLY A 111 -0.87 -7.52 -1.51
N ILE A 112 -2.12 -7.80 -1.15
CA ILE A 112 -2.79 -9.07 -1.43
C ILE A 112 -4.15 -8.83 -2.07
N THR A 113 -4.53 -9.73 -2.97
CA THR A 113 -5.82 -9.70 -3.67
C THR A 113 -6.26 -11.14 -4.01
N ARG A 114 -7.33 -11.30 -4.76
CA ARG A 114 -7.81 -12.60 -5.25
C ARG A 114 -7.89 -12.59 -6.77
N ASP A 115 -7.56 -13.71 -7.38
CA ASP A 115 -7.82 -13.91 -8.81
C ASP A 115 -9.27 -14.33 -9.08
N MET A 116 -9.61 -14.45 -10.36
CA MET A 116 -10.98 -14.80 -10.79
C MET A 116 -11.43 -16.22 -10.40
N GLN A 117 -10.51 -17.05 -9.90
CA GLN A 117 -10.78 -18.36 -9.28
C GLN A 117 -10.76 -18.32 -7.77
N ALA A 118 -10.82 -17.10 -7.19
CA ALA A 118 -10.80 -16.87 -5.75
C ALA A 118 -9.52 -17.32 -5.02
N ARG A 119 -8.40 -17.55 -5.74
CA ARG A 119 -7.10 -17.84 -5.14
C ARG A 119 -6.43 -16.54 -4.70
N LEU A 120 -5.64 -16.62 -3.64
CA LEU A 120 -4.91 -15.46 -3.14
C LEU A 120 -3.71 -15.17 -4.05
N VAL A 121 -3.57 -13.90 -4.44
CA VAL A 121 -2.43 -13.37 -5.18
C VAL A 121 -1.73 -12.33 -4.31
N ALA A 122 -0.40 -12.36 -4.23
CA ALA A 122 0.36 -11.54 -3.29
C ALA A 122 1.67 -11.01 -3.89
N CYS A 123 2.03 -9.80 -3.48
CA CYS A 123 3.34 -9.22 -3.63
C CYS A 123 4.21 -9.62 -2.44
N GLU A 124 5.13 -10.59 -2.61
CA GLU A 124 6.09 -10.98 -1.59
C GLU A 124 7.34 -10.09 -1.63
N ALA A 125 7.40 -9.13 -0.74
CA ALA A 125 8.47 -8.15 -0.70
C ALA A 125 9.84 -8.74 -0.38
N ALA A 126 9.91 -9.67 0.58
CA ALA A 126 11.18 -10.26 1.01
C ALA A 126 11.82 -11.16 -0.06
N THR A 127 11.02 -11.79 -0.90
CA THR A 127 11.49 -12.67 -1.98
C THR A 127 11.42 -12.01 -3.36
N ARG A 128 10.98 -10.74 -3.43
CA ARG A 128 10.97 -9.90 -4.64
C ARG A 128 10.20 -10.57 -5.77
N ARG A 129 8.98 -11.05 -5.48
CA ARG A 129 8.16 -11.78 -6.46
C ARG A 129 6.67 -11.56 -6.25
N VAL A 130 5.92 -11.77 -7.31
CA VAL A 130 4.46 -11.90 -7.28
C VAL A 130 4.13 -13.38 -7.33
N VAL A 131 3.26 -13.81 -6.41
CA VAL A 131 2.90 -15.22 -6.25
C VAL A 131 1.39 -15.40 -6.21
N ARG A 132 0.97 -16.63 -6.47
CA ARG A 132 -0.39 -17.09 -6.23
C ARG A 132 -0.38 -18.31 -5.32
N GLU A 133 -1.20 -18.28 -4.30
CA GLU A 133 -1.45 -19.41 -3.42
C GLU A 133 -2.57 -20.26 -4.04
N GLU A 134 -2.26 -21.48 -4.41
CA GLU A 134 -3.19 -22.42 -5.00
C GLU A 134 -4.15 -22.99 -3.94
N HIS A 135 -5.25 -23.63 -4.35
CA HIS A 135 -6.23 -24.19 -3.39
C HIS A 135 -5.67 -25.31 -2.50
N ASP A 136 -4.61 -25.99 -2.94
CA ASP A 136 -3.89 -27.01 -2.16
C ASP A 136 -2.83 -26.42 -1.23
N GLY A 137 -2.70 -25.07 -1.21
CA GLY A 137 -1.71 -24.34 -0.42
C GLY A 137 -0.32 -24.22 -1.04
N SER A 138 -0.09 -24.83 -2.21
CA SER A 138 1.16 -24.65 -2.96
C SER A 138 1.30 -23.22 -3.50
N ILE A 139 2.53 -22.80 -3.78
CA ILE A 139 2.83 -21.45 -4.26
C ILE A 139 3.29 -21.51 -5.70
N THR A 140 2.55 -20.82 -6.58
CA THR A 140 2.96 -20.57 -7.97
C THR A 140 3.61 -19.19 -8.05
N VAL A 141 4.87 -19.12 -8.53
CA VAL A 141 5.52 -17.84 -8.83
C VAL A 141 4.98 -17.32 -10.17
N LEU A 142 4.40 -16.12 -10.16
CA LEU A 142 3.84 -15.46 -11.33
C LEU A 142 4.84 -14.53 -12.01
N ALA A 143 5.65 -13.81 -11.21
CA ALA A 143 6.75 -12.97 -11.67
C ALA A 143 7.81 -12.85 -10.58
N SER A 144 9.09 -12.87 -10.94
CA SER A 144 10.23 -12.63 -10.04
C SER A 144 11.34 -11.81 -10.69
N SER A 145 11.28 -11.63 -12.02
CA SER A 145 12.29 -10.89 -12.77
C SER A 145 11.67 -10.27 -14.03
N PHE A 146 12.30 -9.20 -14.49
CA PHE A 146 12.00 -8.56 -15.77
C PHE A 146 13.29 -8.40 -16.56
N GLN A 147 13.31 -8.88 -17.80
CA GLN A 147 14.51 -8.88 -18.69
C GLN A 147 15.77 -9.47 -18.00
N GLY A 148 15.59 -10.55 -17.24
CA GLY A 148 16.67 -11.26 -16.55
C GLY A 148 17.16 -10.60 -15.26
N ARG A 149 16.59 -9.46 -14.84
CA ARG A 149 16.92 -8.77 -13.59
C ARG A 149 15.81 -8.97 -12.55
N PRO A 150 16.14 -9.23 -11.28
CA PRO A 150 15.14 -9.37 -10.24
C PRO A 150 14.24 -8.13 -10.11
N LEU A 151 12.96 -8.34 -9.78
CA LEU A 151 12.05 -7.24 -9.39
C LEU A 151 12.62 -6.49 -8.17
N ASN A 152 12.18 -5.26 -7.95
CA ASN A 152 12.65 -4.46 -6.81
C ASN A 152 12.00 -4.91 -5.49
N PHE A 153 10.75 -4.51 -5.29
CA PHE A 153 10.00 -4.73 -4.07
C PHE A 153 8.49 -4.71 -4.39
N PRO A 154 7.94 -5.73 -5.07
CA PRO A 154 6.52 -5.73 -5.41
C PRO A 154 5.65 -5.33 -4.22
N ASN A 155 4.80 -4.31 -4.42
CA ASN A 155 4.14 -3.62 -3.32
C ASN A 155 2.63 -3.83 -3.30
N ASP A 156 1.86 -3.19 -4.19
CA ASP A 156 0.40 -3.34 -4.25
C ASP A 156 -0.05 -3.97 -5.57
N ILE A 157 -1.26 -4.55 -5.58
CA ILE A 157 -1.68 -5.47 -6.64
C ILE A 157 -3.19 -5.46 -6.85
N VAL A 158 -3.61 -5.52 -8.10
CA VAL A 158 -5.00 -5.70 -8.51
C VAL A 158 -5.13 -6.73 -9.62
N VAL A 159 -6.27 -7.41 -9.66
CA VAL A 159 -6.62 -8.37 -10.72
C VAL A 159 -7.80 -7.82 -11.51
N LYS A 160 -7.63 -7.75 -12.82
CA LYS A 160 -8.67 -7.35 -13.76
C LYS A 160 -9.64 -8.51 -14.04
N SER A 161 -10.87 -8.23 -14.41
CA SER A 161 -11.92 -9.23 -14.70
C SER A 161 -11.57 -10.22 -15.80
N ASP A 162 -10.62 -9.89 -16.69
CA ASP A 162 -10.07 -10.78 -17.71
C ASP A 162 -8.99 -11.74 -17.16
N GLY A 163 -8.59 -11.58 -15.89
CA GLY A 163 -7.55 -12.37 -15.22
C GLY A 163 -6.14 -11.77 -15.30
N ALA A 164 -5.94 -10.65 -15.99
CA ALA A 164 -4.66 -9.95 -15.96
C ALA A 164 -4.37 -9.37 -14.58
N ILE A 165 -3.11 -9.40 -14.17
CA ILE A 165 -2.66 -8.94 -12.85
C ILE A 165 -1.79 -7.71 -13.08
N TYR A 166 -2.07 -6.65 -12.31
CA TYR A 166 -1.29 -5.41 -12.35
C TYR A 166 -0.70 -5.15 -10.96
N PHE A 167 0.56 -4.78 -10.91
CA PHE A 167 1.24 -4.53 -9.64
C PHE A 167 2.26 -3.40 -9.75
N THR A 168 2.56 -2.80 -8.62
CA THR A 168 3.60 -1.79 -8.46
C THR A 168 4.87 -2.42 -7.90
N ASP A 169 6.01 -1.94 -8.38
CA ASP A 169 7.34 -2.42 -7.98
C ASP A 169 8.26 -1.24 -7.65
N PRO A 170 8.02 -0.58 -6.48
CA PRO A 170 8.80 0.58 -6.07
C PRO A 170 10.19 0.18 -5.57
N TRP A 171 11.00 1.21 -5.30
CA TRP A 171 12.19 1.13 -4.50
C TRP A 171 11.84 1.12 -3.03
N ALA A 172 11.31 0.16 -2.43
CA ALA A 172 10.96 0.18 -1.04
C ALA A 172 11.89 -0.71 -0.20
N GLY A 173 11.85 -0.57 1.11
CA GLY A 173 12.66 -1.31 2.07
C GLY A 173 13.96 -0.61 2.42
N PRO A 174 14.99 -1.34 2.88
CA PRO A 174 16.26 -0.74 3.34
C PRO A 174 16.96 0.16 2.32
N ARG A 175 16.60 -0.01 1.05
CA ARG A 175 17.15 0.73 -0.07
C ARG A 175 16.39 2.00 -0.45
N ALA A 176 15.29 2.32 0.23
CA ALA A 176 14.49 3.53 -0.05
C ALA A 176 15.30 4.84 0.07
N GLN A 177 16.46 4.80 0.70
CA GLN A 177 17.40 5.92 0.83
C GLN A 177 18.52 5.92 -0.24
N GLU A 178 18.58 4.86 -1.07
CA GLU A 178 19.57 4.79 -2.14
C GLU A 178 19.07 5.58 -3.36
N PRO A 179 19.93 6.29 -4.11
CA PRO A 179 19.52 7.03 -5.29
C PRO A 179 18.87 6.12 -6.34
N PRO A 180 17.94 6.65 -7.16
CA PRO A 180 17.45 5.96 -8.34
C PRO A 180 18.60 5.43 -9.21
N GLY A 181 18.55 4.17 -9.64
CA GLY A 181 19.60 3.53 -10.43
C GLY A 181 20.43 2.48 -9.68
N GLN A 182 20.25 2.35 -8.36
CA GLN A 182 20.91 1.28 -7.59
C GLN A 182 20.05 0.03 -7.39
N THR A 183 18.82 -0.02 -7.94
CA THR A 183 18.05 -1.26 -8.04
C THR A 183 18.60 -2.13 -9.16
N ASP A 184 18.31 -3.42 -9.10
CA ASP A 184 18.67 -4.33 -10.18
C ASP A 184 17.97 -3.96 -11.49
N LEU A 185 16.73 -3.42 -11.44
CA LEU A 185 16.01 -2.92 -12.60
C LEU A 185 16.49 -1.54 -13.08
N GLY A 186 16.96 -0.69 -12.17
CA GLY A 186 17.38 0.68 -12.47
C GLY A 186 16.23 1.70 -12.56
N PHE A 187 14.98 1.28 -12.31
CA PHE A 187 13.78 2.11 -12.28
C PHE A 187 12.75 1.52 -11.31
N ALA A 188 11.78 2.32 -10.90
CA ALA A 188 10.58 1.86 -10.21
C ALA A 188 9.44 1.70 -11.23
N GLY A 189 8.79 0.53 -11.26
CA GLY A 189 7.90 0.13 -12.34
C GLY A 189 6.46 -0.13 -11.93
N VAL A 190 5.57 0.00 -12.91
CA VAL A 190 4.22 -0.56 -12.90
C VAL A 190 4.17 -1.66 -13.95
N PHE A 191 3.74 -2.84 -13.57
CA PHE A 191 3.80 -4.03 -14.41
C PHE A 191 2.44 -4.68 -14.61
N ARG A 192 2.32 -5.43 -15.70
CA ARG A 192 1.17 -6.28 -16.01
C ARG A 192 1.63 -7.70 -16.32
N ILE A 193 1.01 -8.68 -15.67
CA ILE A 193 1.10 -10.10 -16.03
C ILE A 193 -0.13 -10.40 -16.89
N SER A 194 0.08 -11.01 -18.07
CA SER A 194 -1.01 -11.39 -18.97
C SER A 194 -1.93 -12.46 -18.34
N PRO A 195 -3.21 -12.57 -18.76
CA PRO A 195 -4.17 -13.54 -18.21
C PRO A 195 -3.69 -15.00 -18.33
N ASP A 196 -3.00 -15.33 -19.41
CA ASP A 196 -2.37 -16.63 -19.66
C ASP A 196 -1.05 -16.82 -18.91
N ARG A 197 -0.56 -15.77 -18.23
CA ARG A 197 0.73 -15.73 -17.50
C ARG A 197 1.95 -15.92 -18.40
N GLY A 198 1.78 -15.78 -19.71
CA GLY A 198 2.87 -15.93 -20.68
C GLY A 198 3.78 -14.70 -20.79
N ALA A 199 3.33 -13.54 -20.34
CA ALA A 199 4.07 -12.29 -20.48
C ALA A 199 4.02 -11.41 -19.24
N LEU A 200 5.18 -10.88 -18.84
CA LEU A 200 5.33 -9.76 -17.94
C LEU A 200 5.66 -8.50 -18.75
N THR A 201 4.80 -7.51 -18.69
CA THR A 201 4.93 -6.26 -19.46
C THR A 201 5.18 -5.10 -18.50
N LEU A 202 6.21 -4.30 -18.78
CA LEU A 202 6.41 -3.01 -18.14
C LEU A 202 5.44 -1.99 -18.74
N LEU A 203 4.62 -1.38 -17.90
CA LEU A 203 3.65 -0.37 -18.33
C LEU A 203 4.18 1.05 -18.17
N VAL A 204 4.80 1.35 -17.01
CA VAL A 204 5.34 2.67 -16.66
C VAL A 204 6.62 2.50 -15.86
N ASP A 205 7.63 3.33 -16.11
CA ASP A 205 8.97 3.30 -15.50
C ASP A 205 9.46 4.66 -14.96
N ASP A 206 8.59 5.66 -14.94
CA ASP A 206 8.92 7.02 -14.57
C ASP A 206 8.31 7.49 -13.23
N PHE A 207 7.77 6.57 -12.45
CA PHE A 207 7.40 6.82 -11.06
C PHE A 207 8.65 6.93 -10.17
N LEU A 208 8.56 7.72 -9.08
CA LEU A 208 9.59 7.68 -8.03
C LEU A 208 9.30 6.55 -7.04
N THR A 209 8.07 6.48 -6.55
CA THR A 209 7.65 5.46 -5.60
C THR A 209 6.20 5.04 -5.90
N PRO A 210 5.97 4.24 -6.97
CA PRO A 210 4.63 3.74 -7.27
C PRO A 210 4.17 2.83 -6.13
N ASN A 211 2.96 3.06 -5.62
CA ASN A 211 2.46 2.35 -4.46
C ASN A 211 1.04 1.83 -4.73
N GLY A 212 0.00 2.43 -4.17
CA GLY A 212 -1.36 1.98 -4.37
C GLY A 212 -1.79 1.95 -5.84
N ILE A 213 -2.52 0.91 -6.22
CA ILE A 213 -3.00 0.66 -7.57
C ILE A 213 -4.47 0.22 -7.55
N ALA A 214 -5.29 0.76 -8.44
CA ALA A 214 -6.72 0.42 -8.55
C ALA A 214 -7.25 0.67 -9.96
N PHE A 215 -8.34 -0.04 -10.32
CA PHE A 215 -9.10 0.25 -11.54
C PHE A 215 -10.33 1.10 -11.25
N SER A 216 -10.80 1.84 -12.27
CA SER A 216 -12.17 2.32 -12.29
C SER A 216 -13.15 1.14 -12.31
N PRO A 217 -14.43 1.32 -11.89
CA PRO A 217 -15.38 0.20 -11.84
C PRO A 217 -15.64 -0.47 -13.17
N ASP A 218 -15.48 0.25 -14.28
CA ASP A 218 -15.61 -0.28 -15.65
C ASP A 218 -14.28 -0.80 -16.23
N GLU A 219 -13.22 -0.78 -15.40
CA GLU A 219 -11.86 -1.23 -15.73
C GLU A 219 -11.23 -0.54 -16.95
N LYS A 220 -11.70 0.67 -17.31
CA LYS A 220 -11.13 1.44 -18.41
C LYS A 220 -10.03 2.40 -18.00
N VAL A 221 -9.90 2.70 -16.71
CA VAL A 221 -8.87 3.56 -16.16
C VAL A 221 -8.08 2.81 -15.09
N LEU A 222 -6.77 2.89 -15.18
CA LEU A 222 -5.84 2.47 -14.13
C LEU A 222 -5.37 3.68 -13.35
N TYR A 223 -5.56 3.66 -12.04
CA TYR A 223 -5.02 4.64 -11.11
C TYR A 223 -3.78 4.07 -10.43
N VAL A 224 -2.72 4.85 -10.36
CA VAL A 224 -1.50 4.53 -9.59
C VAL A 224 -1.04 5.76 -8.85
N ASN A 225 -0.78 5.67 -7.56
CA ASN A 225 -0.20 6.80 -6.85
C ASN A 225 1.32 6.74 -6.77
N ASP A 226 1.93 7.91 -6.57
CA ASP A 226 3.35 8.09 -6.30
C ASP A 226 3.51 8.65 -4.89
N SER A 227 3.98 7.83 -3.95
CA SER A 227 4.17 8.24 -2.57
C SER A 227 5.16 9.40 -2.43
N ALA A 228 6.21 9.43 -3.24
CA ALA A 228 7.23 10.48 -3.20
C ALA A 228 6.74 11.79 -3.81
N ARG A 229 6.01 11.73 -4.93
CA ARG A 229 5.43 12.91 -5.61
C ARG A 229 4.09 13.36 -5.02
N ARG A 230 3.50 12.56 -4.15
CA ARG A 230 2.25 12.84 -3.43
C ARG A 230 1.04 13.08 -4.33
N HIS A 231 0.92 12.32 -5.42
CA HIS A 231 -0.21 12.42 -6.33
C HIS A 231 -0.69 11.05 -6.82
N ILE A 232 -1.88 11.02 -7.41
CA ILE A 232 -2.39 9.89 -8.18
C ILE A 232 -2.30 10.25 -9.66
N ARG A 233 -1.78 9.32 -10.46
CA ARG A 233 -1.85 9.37 -11.93
C ARG A 233 -2.95 8.44 -12.41
N ALA A 234 -3.60 8.81 -13.50
CA ALA A 234 -4.60 8.01 -14.18
C ALA A 234 -4.21 7.77 -15.63
N PHE A 235 -4.45 6.56 -16.10
CA PHE A 235 -4.15 6.10 -17.46
C PHE A 235 -5.36 5.37 -18.02
N ASP A 236 -5.75 5.67 -19.25
CA ASP A 236 -6.75 4.87 -19.93
C ASP A 236 -6.17 3.55 -20.42
N LEU A 237 -6.92 2.46 -20.28
CA LEU A 237 -6.50 1.16 -20.76
C LEU A 237 -6.87 0.96 -22.23
N GLN A 238 -5.97 0.34 -22.97
CA GLN A 238 -6.22 -0.18 -24.31
C GLN A 238 -6.91 -1.56 -24.23
N PRO A 239 -7.59 -2.01 -25.29
CA PRO A 239 -8.23 -3.33 -25.30
C PRO A 239 -7.32 -4.52 -25.00
N ASN A 240 -6.02 -4.40 -25.29
CA ASN A 240 -5.00 -5.43 -24.97
C ASN A 240 -4.53 -5.38 -23.52
N GLY A 241 -5.07 -4.45 -22.70
CA GLY A 241 -4.71 -4.25 -21.29
C GLY A 241 -3.41 -3.47 -21.06
N THR A 242 -2.80 -2.90 -22.09
CA THR A 242 -1.71 -1.93 -21.93
C THR A 242 -2.28 -0.52 -21.75
N LEU A 243 -1.42 0.44 -21.42
CA LEU A 243 -1.83 1.82 -21.18
C LEU A 243 -1.79 2.65 -22.46
N ALA A 244 -2.80 3.47 -22.69
CA ALA A 244 -2.76 4.55 -23.66
C ALA A 244 -1.92 5.70 -23.07
N ARG A 245 -0.60 5.66 -23.28
CA ARG A 245 0.38 6.57 -22.62
C ARG A 245 0.07 8.05 -22.83
N GLN A 246 -0.57 8.41 -23.93
CA GLN A 246 -0.99 9.78 -24.23
C GLN A 246 -2.13 10.29 -23.32
N THR A 247 -2.77 9.40 -22.57
CA THR A 247 -3.86 9.76 -21.62
C THR A 247 -3.36 9.93 -20.20
N ASP A 248 -2.05 9.78 -19.98
CA ASP A 248 -1.42 10.00 -18.68
C ASP A 248 -1.72 11.40 -18.14
N ARG A 249 -2.29 11.46 -16.95
CA ARG A 249 -2.69 12.70 -16.30
C ARG A 249 -2.58 12.60 -14.78
N ILE A 250 -2.29 13.72 -14.14
CA ILE A 250 -2.48 13.84 -12.69
C ILE A 250 -3.98 13.83 -12.42
N PHE A 251 -4.42 12.79 -11.71
CA PHE A 251 -5.82 12.64 -11.31
C PHE A 251 -6.12 13.45 -10.04
N ALA A 252 -5.24 13.37 -9.03
CA ALA A 252 -5.42 14.08 -7.78
C ALA A 252 -4.08 14.36 -7.10
N ASP A 253 -3.99 15.51 -6.42
CA ASP A 253 -2.89 15.91 -5.55
C ASP A 253 -3.27 15.59 -4.09
N LEU A 254 -2.38 14.85 -3.40
CA LEU A 254 -2.48 14.47 -2.00
C LEU A 254 -1.43 15.18 -1.13
N SER A 255 -0.81 16.21 -1.63
CA SER A 255 0.09 17.05 -0.84
C SER A 255 -0.68 17.75 0.29
N GLY A 256 0.00 17.94 1.43
CA GLY A 256 -0.54 18.62 2.59
C GLY A 256 0.56 18.86 3.62
N PRO A 257 0.31 19.73 4.61
CA PRO A 257 1.27 20.05 5.67
C PRO A 257 1.39 18.92 6.70
N GLU A 258 0.37 18.05 6.80
CA GLU A 258 0.37 16.95 7.75
C GLU A 258 1.31 15.82 7.29
N SER A 259 1.72 15.01 8.25
CA SER A 259 2.47 13.79 7.97
C SER A 259 1.60 12.76 7.24
N GLY A 260 2.24 11.93 6.44
CA GLY A 260 1.60 10.89 5.62
C GLY A 260 1.88 11.09 4.14
N VAL A 261 1.76 10.01 3.39
CA VAL A 261 2.00 9.95 1.94
C VAL A 261 0.88 9.14 1.27
N PRO A 262 0.65 9.31 -0.03
CA PRO A 262 -0.17 8.39 -0.79
C PRO A 262 0.35 6.95 -0.61
N ASP A 263 -0.57 6.03 -0.28
CA ASP A 263 -0.26 4.64 -0.03
C ASP A 263 -1.37 3.77 -0.66
N GLY A 264 -1.82 2.69 -0.07
CA GLY A 264 -2.87 1.87 -0.64
C GLY A 264 -4.14 2.65 -1.00
N MET A 265 -4.80 2.26 -2.06
CA MET A 265 -6.04 2.88 -2.54
C MET A 265 -7.01 1.85 -3.11
N LYS A 266 -8.30 2.18 -3.06
CA LYS A 266 -9.40 1.40 -3.66
C LYS A 266 -10.45 2.33 -4.23
N VAL A 267 -11.35 1.78 -5.04
CA VAL A 267 -12.42 2.51 -5.73
C VAL A 267 -13.77 1.92 -5.34
N ASP A 268 -14.79 2.76 -5.13
CA ASP A 268 -16.15 2.32 -4.93
C ASP A 268 -16.89 2.07 -6.26
N SER A 269 -18.09 1.51 -6.21
CA SER A 269 -18.88 1.17 -7.41
C SER A 269 -19.38 2.38 -8.20
N ALA A 270 -19.33 3.57 -7.63
CA ALA A 270 -19.65 4.83 -8.31
C ALA A 270 -18.41 5.50 -8.91
N GLY A 271 -17.22 4.95 -8.70
CA GLY A 271 -15.95 5.46 -9.23
C GLY A 271 -15.24 6.44 -8.30
N ASN A 272 -15.71 6.63 -7.08
CA ASN A 272 -14.99 7.46 -6.12
C ASN A 272 -13.70 6.76 -5.67
N VAL A 273 -12.60 7.50 -5.64
CA VAL A 273 -11.27 6.97 -5.29
C VAL A 273 -10.96 7.29 -3.83
N PHE A 274 -10.63 6.25 -3.08
CA PHE A 274 -10.19 6.34 -1.68
C PHE A 274 -8.68 6.06 -1.63
N CYS A 275 -7.90 7.00 -1.13
CA CYS A 275 -6.44 6.89 -1.07
C CYS A 275 -5.88 7.47 0.21
N GLY A 276 -4.95 6.77 0.85
CA GLY A 276 -4.15 7.30 1.94
C GLY A 276 -3.41 8.56 1.50
N GLY A 277 -3.15 9.46 2.43
CA GLY A 277 -2.43 10.69 2.16
C GLY A 277 -2.08 11.46 3.44
N ALA A 278 -1.65 12.70 3.30
CA ALA A 278 -1.28 13.54 4.44
C ALA A 278 -2.43 13.69 5.44
N GLY A 279 -2.24 13.19 6.66
CA GLY A 279 -3.20 13.31 7.77
C GLY A 279 -4.42 12.41 7.73
N GLY A 280 -4.53 11.42 6.81
CA GLY A 280 -5.65 10.49 6.79
C GLY A 280 -5.97 9.87 5.44
N LEU A 281 -7.20 9.41 5.28
CA LEU A 281 -7.72 8.80 4.06
C LEU A 281 -8.57 9.82 3.29
N TYR A 282 -8.15 10.15 2.09
CA TYR A 282 -8.86 11.06 1.19
C TYR A 282 -9.88 10.34 0.34
N ILE A 283 -10.96 11.06 0.00
CA ILE A 283 -12.02 10.60 -0.91
C ILE A 283 -12.14 11.61 -2.05
N PHE A 284 -12.03 11.11 -3.28
CA PHE A 284 -12.14 11.90 -4.51
C PHE A 284 -13.33 11.42 -5.34
N ASP A 285 -13.95 12.32 -6.08
CA ASP A 285 -14.93 11.93 -7.09
C ASP A 285 -14.25 11.29 -8.33
N PRO A 286 -15.01 10.75 -9.29
CA PRO A 286 -14.45 10.15 -10.51
C PRO A 286 -13.64 11.11 -11.40
N ASN A 287 -13.73 12.42 -11.17
CA ASN A 287 -12.98 13.44 -11.90
C ASN A 287 -11.73 13.94 -11.14
N GLY A 288 -11.44 13.35 -9.96
CA GLY A 288 -10.29 13.74 -9.13
C GLY A 288 -10.53 14.92 -8.21
N LYS A 289 -11.78 15.40 -8.09
CA LYS A 289 -12.16 16.45 -7.14
C LYS A 289 -12.11 15.90 -5.72
N LYS A 290 -11.36 16.55 -4.85
CA LYS A 290 -11.24 16.19 -3.44
C LYS A 290 -12.56 16.49 -2.70
N LEU A 291 -13.25 15.47 -2.22
CA LEU A 291 -14.54 15.59 -1.54
C LEU A 291 -14.38 15.71 -0.03
N GLY A 292 -13.44 14.99 0.56
CA GLY A 292 -13.22 15.02 1.99
C GLY A 292 -12.09 14.11 2.44
N ARG A 293 -11.93 14.02 3.77
CA ARG A 293 -10.89 13.23 4.40
C ARG A 293 -11.43 12.56 5.68
N VAL A 294 -11.12 11.27 5.83
CA VAL A 294 -11.33 10.54 7.09
C VAL A 294 -10.05 10.68 7.92
N VAL A 295 -10.14 11.45 9.00
CA VAL A 295 -9.09 11.62 10.01
C VAL A 295 -9.30 10.53 11.06
N HIS A 296 -8.48 9.49 11.02
CA HIS A 296 -8.62 8.32 11.91
C HIS A 296 -7.67 8.35 13.13
N GLY A 297 -6.96 9.45 13.31
CA GLY A 297 -6.08 9.64 14.46
C GLY A 297 -4.62 9.24 14.24
N PHE A 298 -4.29 8.65 13.11
CA PHE A 298 -2.92 8.28 12.73
C PHE A 298 -2.47 9.10 11.52
N ALA A 299 -1.17 9.33 11.41
CA ALA A 299 -0.60 10.19 10.37
C ALA A 299 -0.74 9.62 8.96
N ASN A 300 -0.75 8.29 8.80
CA ASN A 300 -0.80 7.62 7.51
C ASN A 300 -1.83 6.51 7.49
N THR A 301 -2.60 6.45 6.41
CA THR A 301 -3.37 5.27 6.03
C THR A 301 -2.48 4.44 5.11
N ALA A 302 -2.04 3.27 5.58
CA ALA A 302 -1.14 2.43 4.80
C ALA A 302 -1.89 1.75 3.64
N ASN A 303 -3.05 1.15 3.92
CA ASN A 303 -3.86 0.55 2.87
C ASN A 303 -5.32 0.41 3.33
N ILE A 304 -6.22 0.12 2.40
CA ILE A 304 -7.65 -0.07 2.69
C ILE A 304 -8.22 -1.27 1.94
N ALA A 305 -9.34 -1.78 2.45
CA ALA A 305 -10.21 -2.71 1.73
C ALA A 305 -11.67 -2.35 1.98
N PHE A 306 -12.50 -2.52 0.98
CA PHE A 306 -13.93 -2.63 1.17
C PHE A 306 -14.27 -4.05 1.60
N GLY A 307 -15.30 -4.21 2.43
CA GLY A 307 -15.75 -5.51 2.90
C GLY A 307 -17.11 -5.45 3.59
N GLY A 308 -17.43 -6.47 4.37
CA GLY A 308 -18.78 -6.74 4.82
C GLY A 308 -19.60 -7.45 3.73
N ASP A 309 -20.79 -7.94 4.06
CA ASP A 309 -21.66 -8.66 3.12
C ASP A 309 -22.11 -7.75 1.95
N ASP A 310 -22.24 -6.47 2.23
CA ASP A 310 -22.69 -5.42 1.31
C ASP A 310 -21.56 -4.59 0.69
N TRP A 311 -20.29 -4.90 0.98
CA TRP A 311 -19.11 -4.16 0.56
C TRP A 311 -19.12 -2.68 0.98
N LYS A 312 -19.84 -2.32 2.03
CA LYS A 312 -19.95 -0.94 2.55
C LYS A 312 -19.17 -0.70 3.84
N THR A 313 -18.33 -1.63 4.26
CA THR A 313 -17.38 -1.41 5.34
C THR A 313 -16.01 -1.12 4.73
N VAL A 314 -15.44 0.04 5.01
CA VAL A 314 -14.04 0.32 4.72
C VAL A 314 -13.22 -0.12 5.93
N TYR A 315 -12.33 -1.06 5.72
CA TYR A 315 -11.25 -1.40 6.65
C TYR A 315 -10.01 -0.63 6.26
N PHE A 316 -9.34 0.00 7.22
CA PHE A 316 -8.12 0.74 6.97
C PHE A 316 -6.98 0.23 7.86
N CYS A 317 -5.80 0.14 7.26
CA CYS A 317 -4.56 -0.16 7.93
C CYS A 317 -3.76 1.12 8.14
N THR A 318 -3.05 1.19 9.28
CA THR A 318 -2.08 2.24 9.58
C THR A 318 -0.74 1.60 9.89
N ARG A 319 0.22 2.36 10.42
CA ARG A 319 1.49 1.77 10.85
C ARG A 319 1.31 0.65 11.88
N THR A 320 0.41 0.80 12.84
CA THR A 320 0.30 -0.11 14.00
C THR A 320 -1.13 -0.50 14.33
N SER A 321 -2.10 -0.15 13.49
CA SER A 321 -3.50 -0.34 13.83
C SER A 321 -4.34 -0.76 12.63
N LEU A 322 -5.42 -1.46 12.92
CA LEU A 322 -6.52 -1.77 12.02
C LEU A 322 -7.77 -1.07 12.51
N GLY A 323 -8.51 -0.43 11.63
CA GLY A 323 -9.78 0.20 11.96
C GLY A 323 -10.80 0.07 10.85
N SER A 324 -12.00 0.60 11.08
CA SER A 324 -13.08 0.57 10.09
C SER A 324 -14.06 1.73 10.26
N PHE A 325 -14.81 1.99 9.19
CA PHE A 325 -15.98 2.85 9.16
C PHE A 325 -16.93 2.38 8.05
N LYS A 326 -18.19 2.85 8.07
CA LYS A 326 -19.17 2.52 7.04
C LYS A 326 -19.26 3.60 5.98
N VAL A 327 -19.61 3.18 4.78
CA VAL A 327 -19.92 4.07 3.65
C VAL A 327 -21.28 3.72 3.07
N LYS A 328 -21.87 4.64 2.30
CA LYS A 328 -23.19 4.48 1.68
C LYS A 328 -23.11 3.76 0.34
N ILE A 329 -21.98 3.91 -0.37
CA ILE A 329 -21.72 3.30 -1.67
C ILE A 329 -20.80 2.10 -1.48
N ALA A 330 -21.16 0.96 -2.06
CA ALA A 330 -20.36 -0.26 -1.97
C ALA A 330 -19.03 -0.10 -2.73
N GLY A 331 -17.96 -0.67 -2.19
CA GLY A 331 -16.71 -0.85 -2.94
C GLY A 331 -16.87 -1.83 -4.10
N VAL A 332 -15.91 -1.79 -5.03
CA VAL A 332 -15.81 -2.84 -6.06
C VAL A 332 -15.44 -4.16 -5.38
N PRO A 333 -16.23 -5.24 -5.59
CA PRO A 333 -15.94 -6.55 -5.00
C PRO A 333 -14.59 -7.13 -5.42
N VAL A 334 -14.00 -7.98 -4.55
CA VAL A 334 -12.77 -8.74 -4.85
C VAL A 334 -13.01 -10.23 -4.59
N PRO A 335 -12.89 -11.10 -5.61
CA PRO A 335 -12.66 -10.78 -7.03
C PRO A 335 -13.81 -9.98 -7.64
N VAL A 336 -13.50 -9.27 -8.73
CA VAL A 336 -14.53 -8.52 -9.46
C VAL A 336 -15.60 -9.49 -9.95
N GLU A 337 -16.85 -9.21 -9.61
CA GLU A 337 -17.97 -10.01 -10.14
C GLU A 337 -18.11 -9.75 -11.64
N LYS A 338 -18.15 -10.82 -12.44
CA LYS A 338 -18.42 -10.65 -13.88
C LYS A 338 -19.78 -10.00 -14.04
N ARG A 339 -19.82 -8.85 -14.68
CA ARG A 339 -21.08 -8.26 -15.11
C ARG A 339 -21.70 -9.18 -16.14
N ALA A 340 -22.93 -9.62 -15.90
CA ALA A 340 -23.73 -10.44 -16.80
C ALA A 340 -24.00 -9.69 -18.11
#